data_3b1dcc12976146e9b212af3aea33c756
#
_entry.id   3b1dcc12976146e9b212af3aea33c756
#
_cell.length_a   1.000
_cell.length_b   1.000
_cell.length_c   1.000
_cell.angle_alpha   90.00
_cell.angle_beta   90.00
_cell.angle_gamma   90.00
#
_symmetry.space_group_name_H-M   'P 1'
#
loop_
_entity.id
_entity.type
_entity.pdbx_description
1 polymer ?
#
loop_
_entity_poly.entity_id
_entity_poly.type
_entity_poly.pdbx_seq_one_letter_code
_entity_poly.pdbx_strand_id
1 'polypeptide(L)'
;MQPVTSMVEPERTTEDRHAEPYEQKPAEPERDVVDEVRKKLGEAFQFDRHNREDAVIDMKFLAGDQWPEYARAQRVNRPMLTINKLPAFLHQVTNDIRQNAPVLKVTPVGGNQDPMMADVFNGVLSDVQYRSSARHIYATAAYHAAACGIGHWRVITRYQDDDSFDQELAVELIPYPLAVYWDPAAVKPDRSDAMWCIVIDLVPRA
;
A
#
# COMPACT_ATOMS: atom_id res chain seq x y z
N MET A 1 -28.11 28.26 -68.50
CA MET A 1 -28.43 29.27 -67.46
C MET A 1 -29.44 28.65 -66.53
N GLN A 2 -28.96 28.05 -65.44
CA GLN A 2 -29.81 27.47 -64.41
C GLN A 2 -29.57 28.22 -63.09
N PRO A 3 -30.58 28.50 -62.28
CA PRO A 3 -30.44 29.29 -61.06
C PRO A 3 -29.82 28.46 -59.90
N VAL A 4 -28.94 29.11 -59.20
CA VAL A 4 -28.32 28.63 -57.96
C VAL A 4 -29.40 28.70 -56.84
N THR A 5 -29.77 27.55 -56.31
CA THR A 5 -30.64 27.45 -55.15
C THR A 5 -29.78 27.62 -53.90
N SER A 6 -29.97 28.71 -53.18
CA SER A 6 -29.39 28.97 -51.87
C SER A 6 -29.98 28.01 -50.83
N MET A 7 -29.15 27.15 -50.26
CA MET A 7 -29.49 26.40 -49.06
C MET A 7 -29.56 27.36 -47.86
N VAL A 8 -30.77 27.50 -47.29
CA VAL A 8 -30.97 28.15 -46.01
C VAL A 8 -30.61 27.14 -44.93
N GLU A 9 -29.60 27.45 -44.12
CA GLU A 9 -29.30 26.68 -42.92
C GLU A 9 -30.46 26.81 -41.90
N PRO A 10 -30.92 25.72 -41.26
CA PRO A 10 -31.93 25.82 -40.22
C PRO A 10 -31.32 26.46 -38.98
N GLU A 11 -31.95 27.51 -38.48
CA GLU A 11 -31.68 28.14 -37.20
C GLU A 11 -31.73 27.09 -36.08
N ARG A 12 -30.62 26.98 -35.37
CA ARG A 12 -30.56 26.20 -34.12
C ARG A 12 -31.35 26.97 -33.06
N THR A 13 -32.52 26.48 -32.75
CA THR A 13 -33.28 26.88 -31.56
C THR A 13 -32.46 26.49 -30.34
N THR A 14 -32.05 27.48 -29.54
CA THR A 14 -31.51 27.31 -28.18
C THR A 14 -32.65 26.86 -27.30
N GLU A 15 -32.85 25.54 -27.20
CA GLU A 15 -33.63 24.98 -26.11
C GLU A 15 -32.86 25.21 -24.83
N ASP A 16 -33.42 26.04 -23.98
CA ASP A 16 -33.04 26.23 -22.59
C ASP A 16 -32.99 24.87 -21.90
N ARG A 17 -31.78 24.33 -21.77
CA ARG A 17 -31.52 23.25 -20.81
C ARG A 17 -31.63 23.88 -19.42
N HIS A 18 -32.81 23.84 -18.84
CA HIS A 18 -32.91 23.95 -17.40
C HIS A 18 -32.07 22.81 -16.79
N ALA A 19 -30.83 23.14 -16.44
CA ALA A 19 -30.07 22.32 -15.56
C ALA A 19 -30.87 22.24 -14.25
N GLU A 20 -31.45 21.09 -13.99
CA GLU A 20 -32.05 20.84 -12.67
C GLU A 20 -30.96 21.16 -11.63
N PRO A 21 -31.30 21.93 -10.59
CA PRO A 21 -30.33 22.22 -9.55
C PRO A 21 -29.86 20.89 -9.00
N TYR A 22 -28.51 20.64 -9.07
CA TYR A 22 -27.88 19.53 -8.39
C TYR A 22 -28.32 19.59 -6.92
N GLU A 23 -29.24 18.72 -6.55
CA GLU A 23 -29.55 18.47 -5.15
C GLU A 23 -28.23 18.04 -4.51
N GLN A 24 -27.60 18.95 -3.78
CA GLN A 24 -26.49 18.63 -2.93
C GLN A 24 -27.02 17.65 -1.89
N LYS A 25 -26.76 16.37 -2.12
CA LYS A 25 -27.01 15.35 -1.12
C LYS A 25 -26.43 15.88 0.20
N PRO A 26 -27.21 15.98 1.28
CA PRO A 26 -26.68 16.49 2.53
C PRO A 26 -25.42 15.70 2.87
N ALA A 27 -24.33 16.41 3.14
CA ALA A 27 -23.08 15.79 3.55
C ALA A 27 -23.38 14.90 4.77
N GLU A 28 -23.17 13.61 4.62
CA GLU A 28 -23.26 12.68 5.76
C GLU A 28 -22.35 13.22 6.85
N PRO A 29 -22.81 13.32 8.09
CA PRO A 29 -22.03 13.93 9.14
C PRO A 29 -20.70 13.18 9.29
N GLU A 30 -19.57 13.90 9.28
CA GLU A 30 -18.20 13.36 9.38
C GLU A 30 -18.02 12.34 10.53
N ARG A 31 -18.88 12.40 11.53
CA ARG A 31 -18.91 11.47 12.67
C ARG A 31 -19.24 10.04 12.25
N ASP A 32 -20.13 9.83 11.30
CA ASP A 32 -20.54 8.50 10.86
C ASP A 32 -19.38 7.77 10.15
N VAL A 33 -18.58 8.47 9.37
CA VAL A 33 -17.42 7.89 8.68
C VAL A 33 -16.35 7.45 9.69
N VAL A 34 -16.07 8.26 10.70
CA VAL A 34 -15.07 7.92 11.73
C VAL A 34 -15.53 6.72 12.56
N ASP A 35 -16.81 6.65 12.89
CA ASP A 35 -17.37 5.55 13.68
C ASP A 35 -17.40 4.25 12.86
N GLU A 36 -17.69 4.33 11.55
CA GLU A 36 -17.58 3.20 10.63
C GLU A 36 -16.12 2.66 10.55
N VAL A 37 -15.15 3.56 10.37
CA VAL A 37 -13.73 3.18 10.34
C VAL A 37 -13.30 2.54 11.65
N ARG A 38 -13.71 3.08 12.80
CA ARG A 38 -13.41 2.50 14.12
C ARG A 38 -14.02 1.10 14.28
N LYS A 39 -15.25 0.90 13.81
CA LYS A 39 -15.91 -0.39 13.84
C LYS A 39 -15.14 -1.42 12.99
N LYS A 40 -14.85 -1.09 11.74
CA LYS A 40 -14.06 -1.95 10.83
C LYS A 40 -12.69 -2.28 11.40
N LEU A 41 -12.00 -1.28 11.97
CA LEU A 41 -10.72 -1.49 12.64
C LEU A 41 -10.84 -2.46 13.83
N GLY A 42 -11.89 -2.31 14.64
CA GLY A 42 -12.15 -3.22 15.76
C GLY A 42 -12.40 -4.66 15.32
N GLU A 43 -13.16 -4.87 14.24
CA GLU A 43 -13.43 -6.18 13.64
C GLU A 43 -12.11 -6.81 13.13
N ALA A 44 -11.31 -6.07 12.36
CA ALA A 44 -10.03 -6.55 11.85
C ALA A 44 -9.02 -6.84 12.97
N PHE A 45 -8.98 -6.00 14.01
CA PHE A 45 -8.12 -6.22 15.18
C PHE A 45 -8.48 -7.51 15.91
N GLN A 46 -9.75 -7.81 16.12
CA GLN A 46 -10.19 -9.03 16.76
C GLN A 46 -9.89 -10.27 15.91
N PHE A 47 -10.08 -10.16 14.59
CA PHE A 47 -9.81 -11.26 13.66
C PHE A 47 -8.34 -11.63 13.63
N ASP A 48 -7.45 -10.65 13.52
CA ASP A 48 -6.00 -10.86 13.39
C ASP A 48 -5.26 -10.91 14.74
N ARG A 49 -5.97 -10.81 15.84
CA ARG A 49 -5.37 -10.66 17.17
C ARG A 49 -4.29 -11.69 17.45
N HIS A 50 -4.59 -12.96 17.24
CA HIS A 50 -3.66 -14.06 17.53
C HIS A 50 -2.39 -13.98 16.67
N ASN A 51 -2.55 -13.79 15.37
CA ASN A 51 -1.43 -13.66 14.44
C ASN A 51 -0.54 -12.46 14.80
N ARG A 52 -1.12 -11.37 15.29
CA ARG A 52 -0.38 -10.18 15.71
C ARG A 52 0.35 -10.36 17.02
N GLU A 53 -0.26 -11.07 17.98
CA GLU A 53 0.40 -11.46 19.24
C GLU A 53 1.63 -12.35 18.95
N ASP A 54 1.49 -13.34 18.06
CA ASP A 54 2.58 -14.20 17.63
C ASP A 54 3.68 -13.40 16.90
N ALA A 55 3.31 -12.52 15.97
CA ALA A 55 4.26 -11.66 15.26
C ALA A 55 5.08 -10.77 16.21
N VAL A 56 4.46 -10.26 17.29
CA VAL A 56 5.18 -9.50 18.33
C VAL A 56 6.17 -10.39 19.10
N ILE A 57 5.78 -11.63 19.39
CA ILE A 57 6.67 -12.61 20.04
C ILE A 57 7.85 -12.94 19.14
N ASP A 58 7.62 -13.16 17.85
CA ASP A 58 8.66 -13.45 16.87
C ASP A 58 9.65 -12.29 16.73
N MET A 59 9.15 -11.06 16.66
CA MET A 59 10.01 -9.86 16.63
C MET A 59 10.86 -9.71 17.89
N LYS A 60 10.28 -9.97 19.08
CA LYS A 60 11.02 -9.96 20.34
C LYS A 60 12.11 -11.04 20.35
N PHE A 61 11.77 -12.24 19.89
CA PHE A 61 12.69 -13.35 19.81
C PHE A 61 13.86 -13.06 18.84
N LEU A 62 13.54 -12.44 17.70
CA LEU A 62 14.52 -11.96 16.72
C LEU A 62 15.42 -10.87 17.31
N ALA A 63 14.89 -9.98 18.14
CA ALA A 63 15.65 -8.94 18.83
C ALA A 63 16.56 -9.46 19.94
N GLY A 64 16.47 -10.77 20.27
CA GLY A 64 17.30 -11.41 21.30
C GLY A 64 16.58 -11.63 22.62
N ASP A 65 15.32 -11.28 22.74
CA ASP A 65 14.47 -11.58 23.89
C ASP A 65 13.96 -13.03 23.82
N GLN A 66 14.89 -13.98 24.02
CA GLN A 66 14.65 -15.41 23.81
C GLN A 66 14.31 -16.16 25.09
N TRP A 67 14.38 -15.48 26.25
CA TRP A 67 14.10 -16.10 27.52
C TRP A 67 12.68 -15.81 27.96
N PRO A 68 11.81 -16.85 28.10
CA PRO A 68 10.48 -16.66 28.61
C PRO A 68 10.50 -16.20 30.08
N GLU A 69 9.49 -15.45 30.48
CA GLU A 69 9.44 -14.78 31.77
C GLU A 69 9.56 -15.74 32.96
N TYR A 70 8.95 -16.92 32.86
CA TYR A 70 9.09 -17.96 33.91
C TYR A 70 10.53 -18.43 34.08
N ALA A 71 11.30 -18.54 33.01
CA ALA A 71 12.69 -18.95 33.08
C ALA A 71 13.60 -17.83 33.66
N ARG A 72 13.25 -16.57 33.39
CA ARG A 72 13.91 -15.41 34.02
C ARG A 72 13.67 -15.38 35.51
N ALA A 73 12.41 -15.59 35.94
CA ALA A 73 12.04 -15.62 37.34
C ALA A 73 12.75 -16.71 38.13
N GLN A 74 13.00 -17.89 37.53
CA GLN A 74 13.74 -18.98 38.16
C GLN A 74 15.25 -18.77 38.23
N ARG A 75 15.79 -17.82 37.46
CA ARG A 75 17.21 -17.56 37.35
C ARG A 75 17.66 -16.21 37.93
N VAL A 76 16.92 -15.72 38.91
CA VAL A 76 17.30 -14.51 39.64
C VAL A 76 18.73 -14.68 40.17
N ASN A 77 19.61 -13.72 39.89
CA ASN A 77 21.04 -13.72 40.23
C ASN A 77 21.91 -14.78 39.51
N ARG A 78 21.46 -15.38 38.42
CA ARG A 78 22.28 -16.22 37.56
C ARG A 78 22.45 -15.56 36.18
N PRO A 79 23.64 -15.61 35.55
CA PRO A 79 23.83 -15.06 34.22
C PRO A 79 22.98 -15.83 33.22
N MET A 80 22.28 -15.07 32.36
CA MET A 80 21.52 -15.59 31.22
C MET A 80 22.20 -15.11 29.95
N LEU A 81 22.81 -16.03 29.21
CA LEU A 81 23.49 -15.72 27.97
C LEU A 81 22.55 -16.03 26.79
N THR A 82 22.33 -15.05 25.94
CA THR A 82 21.63 -15.22 24.66
C THR A 82 22.64 -15.10 23.52
N ILE A 83 22.79 -16.15 22.71
CA ILE A 83 23.57 -16.13 21.48
C ILE A 83 22.60 -16.08 20.31
N ASN A 84 22.23 -14.87 19.91
CA ASN A 84 21.24 -14.68 18.86
C ASN A 84 21.87 -14.88 17.47
N LYS A 85 21.57 -16.01 16.82
CA LYS A 85 22.01 -16.34 15.46
C LYS A 85 20.94 -16.09 14.40
N LEU A 86 19.69 -15.84 14.81
CA LEU A 86 18.55 -15.67 13.89
C LEU A 86 18.72 -14.54 12.88
N PRO A 87 19.23 -13.35 13.26
CA PRO A 87 19.42 -12.27 12.30
C PRO A 87 20.34 -12.67 11.13
N ALA A 88 21.34 -13.50 11.38
CA ALA A 88 22.25 -13.95 10.33
C ALA A 88 21.53 -14.82 9.28
N PHE A 89 20.68 -15.74 9.72
CA PHE A 89 19.87 -16.57 8.81
C PHE A 89 18.81 -15.73 8.07
N LEU A 90 18.14 -14.81 8.78
CA LEU A 90 17.19 -13.92 8.18
C LEU A 90 17.82 -13.04 7.10
N HIS A 91 18.99 -12.49 7.37
CA HIS A 91 19.74 -11.72 6.37
C HIS A 91 20.19 -12.57 5.18
N GLN A 92 20.50 -13.84 5.37
CA GLN A 92 20.84 -14.73 4.27
C GLN A 92 19.66 -14.87 3.29
N VAL A 93 18.44 -15.10 3.80
CA VAL A 93 17.23 -15.20 2.97
C VAL A 93 16.91 -13.86 2.30
N THR A 94 16.98 -12.77 3.03
CA THR A 94 16.61 -11.44 2.49
C THR A 94 17.68 -10.87 1.56
N ASN A 95 18.93 -11.29 1.67
CA ASN A 95 19.99 -10.90 0.72
C ASN A 95 19.72 -11.46 -0.69
N ASP A 96 19.17 -12.66 -0.80
CA ASP A 96 18.79 -13.23 -2.09
C ASP A 96 17.71 -12.37 -2.77
N ILE A 97 16.74 -11.88 -2.00
CA ILE A 97 15.70 -10.98 -2.49
C ILE A 97 16.29 -9.60 -2.88
N ARG A 98 17.27 -9.10 -2.13
CA ARG A 98 17.99 -7.86 -2.45
C ARG A 98 18.78 -7.96 -3.76
N GLN A 99 19.41 -9.09 -4.02
CA GLN A 99 20.17 -9.32 -5.25
C GLN A 99 19.24 -9.49 -6.45
N ASN A 100 18.14 -10.18 -6.26
CA ASN A 100 17.15 -10.50 -7.29
C ASN A 100 15.86 -9.67 -7.07
N ALA A 101 16.00 -8.34 -7.03
CA ALA A 101 14.84 -7.46 -6.86
C ALA A 101 13.81 -7.69 -7.98
N PRO A 102 12.50 -7.76 -7.66
CA PRO A 102 11.46 -7.92 -8.67
C PRO A 102 11.45 -6.75 -9.63
N VAL A 103 11.40 -7.06 -10.93
CA VAL A 103 11.30 -6.06 -12.00
C VAL A 103 9.90 -6.16 -12.59
N LEU A 104 9.21 -5.02 -12.62
CA LEU A 104 7.94 -4.89 -13.33
C LEU A 104 8.21 -4.66 -14.82
N LYS A 105 7.53 -5.43 -15.67
CA LYS A 105 7.61 -5.30 -17.11
C LYS A 105 6.21 -5.28 -17.73
N VAL A 106 5.93 -4.24 -18.50
CA VAL A 106 4.72 -4.14 -19.31
C VAL A 106 4.97 -4.80 -20.65
N THR A 107 4.09 -5.72 -21.04
CA THR A 107 4.11 -6.36 -22.35
C THR A 107 2.79 -6.10 -23.05
N PRO A 108 2.80 -5.79 -24.35
CA PRO A 108 1.57 -5.61 -25.10
C PRO A 108 0.83 -6.95 -25.21
N VAL A 109 -0.48 -6.95 -24.96
CA VAL A 109 -1.33 -8.14 -25.04
C VAL A 109 -2.39 -7.88 -26.12
N GLY A 110 -2.28 -8.58 -27.26
CA GLY A 110 -3.20 -8.45 -28.39
C GLY A 110 -2.58 -7.95 -29.68
N GLY A 111 -3.20 -8.30 -30.82
CA GLY A 111 -2.64 -8.11 -32.17
C GLY A 111 -2.60 -6.65 -32.70
N ASN A 112 -3.11 -5.68 -31.95
CA ASN A 112 -3.22 -4.28 -32.40
C ASN A 112 -2.64 -3.27 -31.42
N GLN A 113 -1.77 -3.70 -30.50
CA GLN A 113 -1.16 -2.81 -29.50
C GLN A 113 0.26 -2.41 -29.90
N ASP A 114 0.56 -1.14 -29.70
CA ASP A 114 1.85 -0.54 -30.07
C ASP A 114 2.96 -0.97 -29.08
N PRO A 115 4.01 -1.69 -29.56
CA PRO A 115 5.15 -2.02 -28.72
C PRO A 115 5.87 -0.78 -28.16
N MET A 116 5.84 0.34 -28.89
CA MET A 116 6.47 1.59 -28.48
C MET A 116 5.79 2.16 -27.22
N MET A 117 4.47 2.02 -27.11
CA MET A 117 3.75 2.43 -25.91
C MET A 117 4.15 1.59 -24.69
N ALA A 118 4.35 0.28 -24.87
CA ALA A 118 4.83 -0.59 -23.79
C ALA A 118 6.24 -0.19 -23.30
N ASP A 119 7.11 0.21 -24.21
CA ASP A 119 8.45 0.71 -23.87
C ASP A 119 8.39 2.02 -23.09
N VAL A 120 7.49 2.94 -23.46
CA VAL A 120 7.24 4.18 -22.72
C VAL A 120 6.79 3.87 -21.29
N PHE A 121 5.80 2.97 -21.10
CA PHE A 121 5.37 2.57 -19.77
C PHE A 121 6.46 1.88 -18.96
N ASN A 122 7.30 1.06 -19.59
CA ASN A 122 8.44 0.45 -18.90
C ASN A 122 9.44 1.52 -18.44
N GLY A 123 9.67 2.57 -19.24
CA GLY A 123 10.48 3.72 -18.87
C GLY A 123 9.93 4.46 -17.65
N VAL A 124 8.63 4.78 -17.66
CA VAL A 124 7.95 5.46 -16.55
C VAL A 124 8.01 4.62 -15.26
N LEU A 125 7.71 3.31 -15.34
CA LEU A 125 7.78 2.42 -14.17
C LEU A 125 9.19 2.34 -13.60
N SER A 126 10.20 2.28 -14.47
CA SER A 126 11.60 2.26 -14.04
C SER A 126 12.00 3.54 -13.33
N ASP A 127 11.55 4.69 -13.83
CA ASP A 127 11.80 6.01 -13.23
C ASP A 127 11.13 6.13 -11.85
N VAL A 128 9.85 5.74 -11.72
CA VAL A 128 9.13 5.71 -10.44
C VAL A 128 9.85 4.82 -9.42
N GLN A 129 10.26 3.62 -9.84
CA GLN A 129 11.00 2.71 -8.96
C GLN A 129 12.35 3.26 -8.52
N TYR A 130 13.07 3.91 -9.44
CA TYR A 130 14.37 4.50 -9.15
C TYR A 130 14.26 5.69 -8.18
N ARG A 131 13.38 6.66 -8.45
CA ARG A 131 13.16 7.83 -7.60
C ARG A 131 12.67 7.46 -6.21
N SER A 132 11.83 6.44 -6.12
CA SER A 132 11.32 5.94 -4.84
C SER A 132 12.30 5.05 -4.09
N SER A 133 13.46 4.71 -4.64
CA SER A 133 14.35 3.68 -4.08
C SER A 133 13.63 2.34 -3.80
N ALA A 134 12.74 1.94 -4.72
CA ALA A 134 11.81 0.82 -4.54
C ALA A 134 12.50 -0.50 -4.20
N ARG A 135 13.73 -0.74 -4.70
CA ARG A 135 14.53 -1.94 -4.34
C ARG A 135 14.74 -2.07 -2.84
N HIS A 136 15.01 -0.94 -2.16
CA HIS A 136 15.19 -0.94 -0.70
C HIS A 136 13.86 -1.21 0.01
N ILE A 137 12.79 -0.60 -0.48
CA ILE A 137 11.43 -0.76 0.07
C ILE A 137 10.97 -2.23 -0.04
N TYR A 138 11.13 -2.86 -1.21
CA TYR A 138 10.77 -4.26 -1.42
C TYR A 138 11.61 -5.20 -0.54
N ALA A 139 12.91 -4.94 -0.42
CA ALA A 139 13.78 -5.74 0.44
C ALA A 139 13.40 -5.60 1.92
N THR A 140 13.00 -4.41 2.37
CA THR A 140 12.58 -4.18 3.75
C THR A 140 11.23 -4.82 4.03
N ALA A 141 10.26 -4.71 3.11
CA ALA A 141 8.98 -5.40 3.24
C ALA A 141 9.15 -6.92 3.26
N ALA A 142 10.04 -7.47 2.43
CA ALA A 142 10.38 -8.90 2.45
C ALA A 142 11.08 -9.32 3.75
N TYR A 143 11.94 -8.46 4.30
CA TYR A 143 12.53 -8.68 5.61
C TYR A 143 11.46 -8.77 6.71
N HIS A 144 10.48 -7.84 6.71
CA HIS A 144 9.37 -7.88 7.66
C HIS A 144 8.52 -9.14 7.46
N ALA A 145 8.23 -9.52 6.23
CA ALA A 145 7.47 -10.74 5.94
C ALA A 145 8.20 -12.01 6.44
N ALA A 146 9.52 -12.07 6.31
CA ALA A 146 10.30 -13.18 6.82
C ALA A 146 10.49 -13.15 8.35
N ALA A 147 10.43 -11.97 8.98
CA ALA A 147 10.63 -11.77 10.41
C ALA A 147 9.37 -12.02 11.25
N CYS A 148 8.20 -11.58 10.75
CA CYS A 148 6.94 -11.63 11.49
C CYS A 148 5.73 -12.08 10.65
N GLY A 149 5.98 -12.69 9.48
CA GLY A 149 4.93 -13.24 8.61
C GLY A 149 4.27 -12.23 7.67
N ILE A 150 4.40 -10.93 7.92
CA ILE A 150 3.76 -9.87 7.12
C ILE A 150 4.71 -8.72 6.84
N GLY A 151 4.63 -8.20 5.61
CA GLY A 151 5.39 -7.01 5.21
C GLY A 151 4.61 -6.24 4.15
N HIS A 152 4.58 -4.92 4.27
CA HIS A 152 3.76 -4.08 3.43
C HIS A 152 4.56 -2.91 2.85
N TRP A 153 4.13 -2.47 1.70
CA TRP A 153 4.50 -1.22 1.06
C TRP A 153 3.28 -0.68 0.32
N ARG A 154 3.30 0.59 -0.03
CA ARG A 154 2.16 1.23 -0.72
C ARG A 154 2.63 2.05 -1.90
N VAL A 155 1.74 2.28 -2.86
CA VAL A 155 1.90 3.27 -3.92
C VAL A 155 1.05 4.48 -3.55
N ILE A 156 1.66 5.65 -3.57
CA ILE A 156 1.01 6.92 -3.27
C ILE A 156 1.25 7.93 -4.37
N THR A 157 0.45 8.97 -4.40
CA THR A 157 0.74 10.21 -5.11
C THR A 157 1.29 11.22 -4.12
N ARG A 158 2.36 11.92 -4.48
CA ARG A 158 2.91 13.03 -3.71
C ARG A 158 3.21 14.20 -4.63
N TYR A 159 3.33 15.39 -4.07
CA TYR A 159 3.82 16.53 -4.83
C TYR A 159 5.29 16.34 -5.18
N GLN A 160 5.66 16.74 -6.39
CA GLN A 160 7.02 16.59 -6.89
C GLN A 160 7.99 17.47 -6.10
N ASP A 161 7.58 18.71 -5.83
CA ASP A 161 8.30 19.71 -5.05
C ASP A 161 7.36 20.52 -4.17
N ASP A 162 7.88 21.21 -3.16
CA ASP A 162 7.09 22.05 -2.25
C ASP A 162 6.46 23.26 -2.96
N ASP A 163 7.02 23.69 -4.10
CA ASP A 163 6.57 24.83 -4.90
C ASP A 163 5.72 24.43 -6.13
N SER A 164 5.49 23.15 -6.37
CA SER A 164 4.74 22.66 -7.53
C SER A 164 3.45 21.96 -7.11
N PHE A 165 2.39 22.15 -7.90
CA PHE A 165 1.17 21.35 -7.82
C PHE A 165 1.24 20.05 -8.62
N ASP A 166 2.35 19.80 -9.31
CA ASP A 166 2.53 18.58 -10.08
C ASP A 166 2.69 17.37 -9.13
N GLN A 167 1.97 16.31 -9.44
CA GLN A 167 1.97 15.08 -8.64
C GLN A 167 2.75 13.98 -9.34
N GLU A 168 3.52 13.25 -8.59
CA GLU A 168 4.21 12.05 -9.03
C GLU A 168 3.74 10.81 -8.29
N LEU A 169 3.86 9.65 -8.94
CA LEU A 169 3.69 8.36 -8.27
C LEU A 169 4.96 8.01 -7.51
N ALA A 170 4.80 7.54 -6.29
CA ALA A 170 5.89 7.06 -5.47
C ALA A 170 5.56 5.73 -4.81
N VAL A 171 6.56 4.88 -4.67
CA VAL A 171 6.49 3.68 -3.82
C VAL A 171 6.97 4.09 -2.43
N GLU A 172 6.20 3.77 -1.42
CA GLU A 172 6.51 4.12 -0.03
C GLU A 172 6.53 2.89 0.86
N LEU A 173 7.51 2.84 1.77
CA LEU A 173 7.61 1.81 2.78
C LEU A 173 6.60 2.08 3.90
N ILE A 174 5.92 1.04 4.36
CA ILE A 174 5.21 1.07 5.64
C ILE A 174 6.16 0.55 6.71
N PRO A 175 6.69 1.44 7.59
CA PRO A 175 7.78 1.09 8.50
C PRO A 175 7.37 0.08 9.56
N TYR A 176 6.09 0.06 9.93
CA TYR A 176 5.56 -0.85 10.93
C TYR A 176 4.73 -1.94 10.27
N PRO A 177 5.19 -3.20 10.20
CA PRO A 177 4.45 -4.27 9.51
C PRO A 177 3.07 -4.51 10.10
N LEU A 178 2.87 -4.26 11.39
CA LEU A 178 1.60 -4.41 12.09
C LEU A 178 0.68 -3.17 11.99
N ALA A 179 1.05 -2.14 11.23
CA ALA A 179 0.23 -0.94 11.05
C ALA A 179 -0.91 -1.11 10.03
N VAL A 180 -0.92 -2.21 9.27
CA VAL A 180 -1.90 -2.45 8.22
C VAL A 180 -2.95 -3.45 8.69
N TYR A 181 -4.23 -3.09 8.51
CA TYR A 181 -5.38 -3.91 8.82
C TYR A 181 -6.19 -4.15 7.56
N TRP A 182 -6.39 -5.40 7.23
CA TRP A 182 -7.15 -5.83 6.06
C TRP A 182 -8.56 -6.25 6.44
N ASP A 183 -9.43 -6.20 5.45
CA ASP A 183 -10.79 -6.75 5.55
C ASP A 183 -10.73 -8.24 5.96
N PRO A 184 -11.38 -8.63 7.08
CA PRO A 184 -11.43 -10.02 7.52
C PRO A 184 -12.11 -10.97 6.52
N ALA A 185 -12.93 -10.43 5.61
CA ALA A 185 -13.60 -11.22 4.58
C ALA A 185 -12.67 -11.64 3.43
N ALA A 186 -11.47 -11.05 3.34
CA ALA A 186 -10.51 -11.39 2.31
C ALA A 186 -9.87 -12.77 2.54
N VAL A 187 -9.99 -13.64 1.55
CA VAL A 187 -9.52 -15.03 1.59
C VAL A 187 -8.21 -15.24 0.82
N LYS A 188 -7.97 -14.43 -0.21
CA LYS A 188 -6.78 -14.59 -1.04
C LYS A 188 -5.51 -14.19 -0.28
N PRO A 189 -4.39 -14.89 -0.51
CA PRO A 189 -3.11 -14.57 0.15
C PRO A 189 -2.59 -13.15 -0.18
N ASP A 190 -2.89 -12.67 -1.38
CA ASP A 190 -2.50 -11.34 -1.88
C ASP A 190 -3.48 -10.23 -1.47
N ARG A 191 -4.57 -10.60 -0.76
CA ARG A 191 -5.64 -9.69 -0.35
C ARG A 191 -6.29 -8.90 -1.49
N SER A 192 -6.21 -9.38 -2.73
CA SER A 192 -6.81 -8.72 -3.90
C SER A 192 -8.34 -8.70 -3.89
N ASP A 193 -8.95 -9.49 -3.04
CA ASP A 193 -10.38 -9.59 -2.77
C ASP A 193 -10.85 -8.74 -1.58
N ALA A 194 -9.93 -8.04 -0.90
CA ALA A 194 -10.29 -7.16 0.20
C ALA A 194 -11.08 -5.95 -0.29
N MET A 195 -12.19 -5.65 0.37
CA MET A 195 -13.02 -4.48 0.07
C MET A 195 -12.42 -3.19 0.64
N TRP A 196 -11.59 -3.30 1.67
CA TRP A 196 -10.96 -2.17 2.35
C TRP A 196 -9.66 -2.57 3.03
N CYS A 197 -8.82 -1.56 3.27
CA CYS A 197 -7.59 -1.68 4.01
C CYS A 197 -7.42 -0.40 4.85
N ILE A 198 -7.00 -0.53 6.08
CA ILE A 198 -6.72 0.57 7.00
C ILE A 198 -5.23 0.56 7.33
N VAL A 199 -4.57 1.67 7.06
CA VAL A 199 -3.16 1.88 7.45
C VAL A 199 -3.14 2.88 8.60
N ILE A 200 -2.55 2.48 9.73
CA ILE A 200 -2.40 3.34 10.90
C ILE A 200 -1.03 4.01 10.85
N ASP A 201 -1.01 5.32 10.91
CA ASP A 201 0.22 6.09 11.01
C ASP A 201 0.25 6.91 12.31
N LEU A 202 1.45 7.02 12.91
CA LEU A 202 1.66 7.77 14.15
C LEU A 202 2.24 9.14 13.78
N VAL A 203 1.36 10.14 13.77
CA VAL A 203 1.77 11.52 13.52
C VAL A 203 2.10 12.21 14.86
N PRO A 204 3.32 12.75 15.04
CA PRO A 204 3.65 13.53 16.23
C PRO A 204 2.71 14.73 16.34
N ARG A 205 2.20 14.99 17.53
CA ARG A 205 1.41 16.19 17.78
C ARG A 205 2.35 17.39 17.83
N ALA A 206 2.16 18.36 16.92
CA ALA A 206 2.88 19.63 16.93
C ALA A 206 2.48 20.49 18.12
#